data_93cd55afaf1b4b0d2538ba6056994aad
#
_entry.id   93cd55afaf1b4b0d2538ba6056994aad
#
_cell.length_a   1.000
_cell.length_b   1.000
_cell.length_c   1.000
_cell.angle_alpha   90.00
_cell.angle_beta   90.00
_cell.angle_gamma   90.00
#
_symmetry.space_group_name_H-M   'P 1'
#
loop_
_entity.id
_entity.type
_entity.pdbx_description
1 polymer ?
#
loop_
_entity_poly.entity_id
_entity_poly.type
_entity_poly.pdbx_seq_one_letter_code
_entity_poly.pdbx_strand_id
1 'polypeptide(L)'
;QVLVDSGVGPALGEALTGLGLPIAITCFVLAAAVRIIQGSATVACLTAVGLVMPVIEQLNYSGAQMAALSICIAGGSIVVSHVNDAGFWLFGKFTGASEAQTLKTWTMMETILGTTGAIVGMIAFQLLS
;
A
#
# COMPACT_ATOMS: atom_id res chain seq x y z
N GLN A 1 -13.11 9.27 -8.35
CA GLN A 1 -13.57 10.51 -8.99
C GLN A 1 -13.77 11.60 -7.94
N VAL A 2 -14.57 11.37 -6.86
CA VAL A 2 -14.85 12.36 -5.81
C VAL A 2 -13.58 12.89 -5.12
N LEU A 3 -12.57 12.06 -4.88
CA LEU A 3 -11.30 12.47 -4.27
C LEU A 3 -10.43 13.31 -5.22
N VAL A 4 -10.57 13.11 -6.53
CA VAL A 4 -9.87 13.91 -7.55
C VAL A 4 -10.55 15.27 -7.71
N ASP A 5 -11.90 15.28 -7.73
CA ASP A 5 -12.71 16.49 -7.92
C ASP A 5 -12.75 17.40 -6.68
N SER A 6 -12.45 16.86 -5.51
CA SER A 6 -12.45 17.62 -4.23
C SER A 6 -11.17 18.42 -3.96
N GLY A 7 -10.17 18.39 -4.86
CA GLY A 7 -8.88 19.06 -4.65
C GLY A 7 -7.97 18.40 -3.59
N VAL A 8 -8.42 17.27 -3.02
CA VAL A 8 -7.63 16.51 -2.04
C VAL A 8 -6.39 15.88 -2.69
N GLY A 9 -6.47 15.48 -3.96
CA GLY A 9 -5.35 14.91 -4.69
C GLY A 9 -4.14 15.84 -4.78
N PRO A 10 -4.28 17.06 -5.29
CA PRO A 10 -3.20 18.05 -5.32
C PRO A 10 -2.66 18.41 -3.92
N ALA A 11 -3.53 18.62 -2.93
CA ALA A 11 -3.12 18.95 -1.56
C ALA A 11 -2.34 17.79 -0.89
N LEU A 12 -2.74 16.54 -1.12
CA LEU A 12 -1.98 15.36 -0.69
C LEU A 12 -0.66 15.23 -1.45
N GLY A 13 -0.65 15.53 -2.76
CA GLY A 13 0.56 15.55 -3.56
C GLY A 13 1.59 16.53 -3.01
N GLU A 14 1.17 17.76 -2.68
CA GLU A 14 2.04 18.78 -2.04
C GLU A 14 2.50 18.32 -0.65
N ALA A 15 1.61 17.74 0.16
CA ALA A 15 1.97 17.24 1.48
C ALA A 15 2.97 16.08 1.39
N LEU A 16 2.80 15.16 0.44
CA LEU A 16 3.68 14.02 0.24
C LEU A 16 5.04 14.42 -0.34
N THR A 17 5.08 15.37 -1.26
CA THR A 17 6.34 15.94 -1.77
C THR A 17 7.04 16.79 -0.71
N GLY A 18 6.28 17.47 0.15
CA GLY A 18 6.81 18.23 1.29
C GLY A 18 7.50 17.37 2.36
N LEU A 19 7.18 16.07 2.43
CA LEU A 19 7.85 15.11 3.33
C LEU A 19 9.26 14.72 2.84
N GLY A 20 9.64 15.04 1.59
CA GLY A 20 10.95 14.70 1.04
C GLY A 20 11.22 13.21 0.93
N LEU A 21 10.18 12.35 1.04
CA LEU A 21 10.32 10.91 0.92
C LEU A 21 10.40 10.48 -0.54
N PRO A 22 11.25 9.50 -0.88
CA PRO A 22 11.24 8.88 -2.20
C PRO A 22 9.86 8.37 -2.56
N ILE A 23 9.43 8.57 -3.81
CA ILE A 23 8.07 8.23 -4.27
C ILE A 23 7.68 6.76 -4.00
N ALA A 24 8.63 5.83 -4.13
CA ALA A 24 8.39 4.42 -3.87
C ALA A 24 8.05 4.14 -2.39
N ILE A 25 8.71 4.83 -1.45
CA ILE A 25 8.39 4.76 -0.01
C ILE A 25 7.03 5.39 0.25
N THR A 26 6.75 6.52 -0.36
CA THR A 26 5.46 7.22 -0.25
C THR A 26 4.31 6.32 -0.69
N CYS A 27 4.45 5.62 -1.82
CA CYS A 27 3.48 4.66 -2.33
C CYS A 27 3.19 3.54 -1.31
N PHE A 28 4.24 2.95 -0.72
CA PHE A 28 4.10 1.90 0.28
C PHE A 28 3.41 2.42 1.56
N VAL A 29 3.91 3.52 2.12
CA VAL A 29 3.39 4.07 3.38
C VAL A 29 1.94 4.51 3.26
N LEU A 30 1.57 5.14 2.15
CA LEU A 30 0.20 5.56 1.92
C LEU A 30 -0.76 4.37 1.81
N ALA A 31 -0.38 3.34 1.03
CA ALA A 31 -1.17 2.12 0.93
C ALA A 31 -1.31 1.40 2.29
N ALA A 32 -0.21 1.33 3.07
CA ALA A 32 -0.21 0.74 4.40
C ALA A 32 -1.09 1.52 5.38
N ALA A 33 -1.04 2.85 5.36
CA ALA A 33 -1.90 3.69 6.20
C ALA A 33 -3.39 3.47 5.91
N VAL A 34 -3.78 3.48 4.63
CA VAL A 34 -5.16 3.19 4.21
C VAL A 34 -5.57 1.77 4.61
N ARG A 35 -4.67 0.78 4.43
CA ARG A 35 -4.88 -0.63 4.82
C ARG A 35 -5.19 -0.77 6.30
N ILE A 36 -4.38 -0.17 7.15
CA ILE A 36 -4.54 -0.24 8.62
C ILE A 36 -5.87 0.39 9.05
N ILE A 37 -6.25 1.51 8.46
CA ILE A 37 -7.49 2.21 8.83
C ILE A 37 -8.73 1.46 8.32
N GLN A 38 -8.71 0.98 7.08
CA GLN A 38 -9.90 0.51 6.39
C GLN A 38 -10.07 -1.02 6.37
N GLY A 39 -8.98 -1.79 6.53
CA GLY A 39 -9.02 -3.24 6.64
C GLY A 39 -9.13 -4.00 5.32
N SER A 40 -9.35 -3.36 4.17
CA SER A 40 -9.48 -4.01 2.87
C SER A 40 -8.24 -3.75 2.01
N ALA A 41 -7.53 -4.82 1.61
CA ALA A 41 -6.38 -4.73 0.71
C ALA A 41 -6.74 -4.11 -0.64
N THR A 42 -7.85 -4.53 -1.23
CA THR A 42 -8.32 -4.00 -2.53
C THR A 42 -8.63 -2.51 -2.45
N VAL A 43 -9.34 -2.08 -1.41
CA VAL A 43 -9.68 -0.66 -1.23
C VAL A 43 -8.42 0.15 -0.93
N ALA A 44 -7.50 -0.37 -0.11
CA ALA A 44 -6.24 0.29 0.19
C ALA A 44 -5.39 0.50 -1.08
N CYS A 45 -5.28 -0.55 -1.91
CA CYS A 45 -4.57 -0.48 -3.18
C CYS A 45 -5.18 0.57 -4.12
N LEU A 46 -6.48 0.49 -4.39
CA LEU A 46 -7.18 1.41 -5.30
C LEU A 46 -7.14 2.86 -4.80
N THR A 47 -7.31 3.06 -3.49
CA THR A 47 -7.23 4.39 -2.89
C THR A 47 -5.83 4.97 -3.00
N ALA A 48 -4.79 4.18 -2.68
CA ALA A 48 -3.41 4.62 -2.81
C ALA A 48 -3.06 4.98 -4.25
N VAL A 49 -3.44 4.16 -5.23
CA VAL A 49 -3.28 4.47 -6.67
C VAL A 49 -3.96 5.80 -7.00
N GLY A 50 -5.23 5.97 -6.62
CA GLY A 50 -5.97 7.21 -6.90
C GLY A 50 -5.33 8.47 -6.30
N LEU A 51 -4.65 8.34 -5.17
CA LEU A 51 -3.99 9.46 -4.50
C LEU A 51 -2.61 9.78 -5.10
N VAL A 52 -1.84 8.79 -5.55
CA VAL A 52 -0.48 9.02 -6.07
C VAL A 52 -0.44 9.26 -7.57
N MET A 53 -1.43 8.80 -8.35
CA MET A 53 -1.45 8.95 -9.82
C MET A 53 -1.26 10.39 -10.29
N PRO A 54 -1.94 11.41 -9.74
CA PRO A 54 -1.74 12.79 -10.19
C PRO A 54 -0.31 13.30 -10.05
N VAL A 55 0.43 12.79 -9.05
CA VAL A 55 1.85 13.12 -8.84
C VAL A 55 2.73 12.34 -9.80
N ILE A 56 2.47 11.05 -9.96
CA ILE A 56 3.24 10.14 -10.82
C ILE A 56 3.16 10.56 -12.29
N GLU A 57 1.99 10.99 -12.77
CA GLU A 57 1.79 11.44 -14.16
C GLU A 57 2.63 12.66 -14.52
N GLN A 58 2.93 13.53 -13.54
CA GLN A 58 3.78 14.71 -13.76
C GLN A 58 5.28 14.37 -13.87
N LEU A 59 5.68 13.20 -13.36
CA LEU A 59 7.09 12.80 -13.28
C LEU A 59 7.57 11.98 -14.47
N ASN A 60 6.68 11.66 -15.43
CA ASN A 60 6.99 10.98 -16.69
C ASN A 60 7.82 9.68 -16.52
N TYR A 61 7.49 8.84 -15.51
CA TYR A 61 8.16 7.58 -15.29
C TYR A 61 7.91 6.58 -16.43
N SER A 62 8.91 5.75 -16.71
CA SER A 62 8.80 4.65 -17.67
C SER A 62 7.79 3.58 -17.19
N GLY A 63 7.29 2.77 -18.12
CA GLY A 63 6.38 1.67 -17.77
C GLY A 63 6.98 0.69 -16.75
N ALA A 64 8.30 0.46 -16.80
CA ALA A 64 9.01 -0.39 -15.84
C ALA A 64 9.05 0.23 -14.44
N GLN A 65 9.30 1.54 -14.35
CA GLN A 65 9.24 2.28 -13.08
C GLN A 65 7.82 2.29 -12.50
N MET A 66 6.80 2.46 -13.33
CA MET A 66 5.40 2.38 -12.94
C MET A 66 5.04 0.99 -12.39
N ALA A 67 5.53 -0.08 -13.01
CA ALA A 67 5.35 -1.44 -12.50
C ALA A 67 6.02 -1.62 -11.13
N ALA A 68 7.22 -1.09 -10.92
CA ALA A 68 7.91 -1.14 -9.64
C ALA A 68 7.14 -0.38 -8.54
N LEU A 69 6.58 0.80 -8.83
CA LEU A 69 5.74 1.56 -7.91
C LEU A 69 4.44 0.80 -7.58
N SER A 70 3.85 0.11 -8.56
CA SER A 70 2.67 -0.73 -8.34
C SER A 70 2.96 -1.88 -7.36
N ILE A 71 4.15 -2.47 -7.39
CA ILE A 71 4.60 -3.48 -6.42
C ILE A 71 4.70 -2.86 -5.02
N CYS A 72 5.21 -1.64 -4.90
CA CYS A 72 5.27 -0.94 -3.60
C CYS A 72 3.87 -0.68 -3.02
N ILE A 73 2.91 -0.24 -3.84
CA ILE A 73 1.52 -0.04 -3.42
C ILE A 73 0.88 -1.36 -3.01
N ALA A 74 1.03 -2.41 -3.83
CA ALA A 74 0.51 -3.74 -3.54
C ALA A 74 1.07 -4.28 -2.22
N GLY A 75 2.39 -4.15 -1.99
CA GLY A 75 3.03 -4.52 -0.73
C GLY A 75 2.43 -3.78 0.47
N GLY A 76 2.27 -2.45 0.37
CA GLY A 76 1.64 -1.65 1.43
C GLY A 76 0.19 -2.03 1.69
N SER A 77 -0.56 -2.41 0.64
CA SER A 77 -1.98 -2.73 0.75
C SER A 77 -2.29 -4.04 1.50
N ILE A 78 -1.31 -4.89 1.75
CA ILE A 78 -1.51 -6.16 2.46
C ILE A 78 -0.90 -6.20 3.87
N VAL A 79 -0.05 -5.24 4.24
CA VAL A 79 0.55 -5.24 5.59
C VAL A 79 -0.48 -5.09 6.70
N VAL A 80 -0.14 -5.60 7.88
CA VAL A 80 -0.91 -5.41 9.12
C VAL A 80 -2.39 -5.77 8.97
N SER A 81 -2.71 -6.90 8.29
CA SER A 81 -4.05 -7.46 8.30
C SER A 81 -4.46 -7.80 9.74
N HIS A 82 -5.57 -7.25 10.23
CA HIS A 82 -6.02 -7.42 11.61
C HIS A 82 -7.55 -7.49 11.70
N VAL A 83 -8.12 -7.26 12.86
CA VAL A 83 -9.55 -7.49 13.16
C VAL A 83 -10.55 -6.73 12.29
N ASN A 84 -10.12 -5.73 11.54
CA ASN A 84 -10.97 -5.02 10.58
C ASN A 84 -10.94 -5.64 9.17
N ASP A 85 -10.16 -6.71 8.96
CA ASP A 85 -10.01 -7.40 7.68
C ASP A 85 -10.81 -8.71 7.63
N ALA A 86 -11.59 -8.90 6.58
CA ALA A 86 -12.32 -10.14 6.35
C ALA A 86 -11.39 -11.36 6.21
N GLY A 87 -10.20 -11.18 5.60
CA GLY A 87 -9.19 -12.24 5.47
C GLY A 87 -8.70 -12.75 6.81
N PHE A 88 -8.50 -11.86 7.77
CA PHE A 88 -8.13 -12.21 9.15
C PHE A 88 -9.15 -13.19 9.79
N TRP A 89 -10.43 -12.87 9.69
CA TRP A 89 -11.49 -13.70 10.26
C TRP A 89 -11.69 -15.01 9.50
N LEU A 90 -11.57 -14.99 8.17
CA LEU A 90 -11.65 -16.20 7.35
C LEU A 90 -10.51 -17.16 7.68
N PHE A 91 -9.28 -16.68 7.80
CA PHE A 91 -8.13 -17.50 8.20
C PHE A 91 -8.38 -18.15 9.57
N GLY A 92 -8.74 -17.37 10.57
CA GLY A 92 -9.04 -17.89 11.92
C GLY A 92 -10.12 -18.95 11.90
N LYS A 93 -11.19 -18.71 11.14
CA LYS A 93 -12.33 -19.63 11.05
C LYS A 93 -11.97 -20.94 10.34
N PHE A 94 -11.22 -20.89 9.25
CA PHE A 94 -10.84 -22.10 8.50
C PHE A 94 -9.78 -22.94 9.19
N THR A 95 -8.87 -22.31 9.93
CA THR A 95 -7.78 -23.00 10.64
C THR A 95 -8.14 -23.38 12.08
N GLY A 96 -9.24 -22.87 12.62
CA GLY A 96 -9.60 -23.03 14.04
C GLY A 96 -8.70 -22.21 14.97
N ALA A 97 -7.95 -21.24 14.45
CA ALA A 97 -7.07 -20.39 15.24
C ALA A 97 -7.87 -19.33 16.02
N SER A 98 -7.46 -19.07 17.27
CA SER A 98 -7.98 -17.94 18.03
C SER A 98 -7.50 -16.62 17.42
N GLU A 99 -8.13 -15.49 17.79
CA GLU A 99 -7.75 -14.15 17.32
C GLU A 99 -6.28 -13.85 17.63
N ALA A 100 -5.81 -14.23 18.83
CA ALA A 100 -4.41 -14.05 19.23
C ALA A 100 -3.44 -14.89 18.38
N GLN A 101 -3.85 -16.10 17.99
CA GLN A 101 -3.06 -16.95 17.09
C GLN A 101 -3.08 -16.40 15.66
N THR A 102 -4.23 -15.90 15.20
CA THR A 102 -4.36 -15.28 13.86
C THR A 102 -3.49 -14.02 13.76
N LEU A 103 -3.44 -13.18 14.79
CA LEU A 103 -2.52 -12.02 14.83
C LEU A 103 -1.05 -12.45 14.76
N LYS A 104 -0.67 -13.55 15.41
CA LYS A 104 0.72 -14.04 15.43
C LYS A 104 1.14 -14.78 14.16
N THR A 105 0.19 -15.25 13.37
CA THR A 105 0.45 -16.04 12.15
C THR A 105 0.08 -15.25 10.90
N TRP A 106 -1.19 -15.05 10.64
CA TRP A 106 -1.71 -14.37 9.46
C TRP A 106 -1.18 -12.94 9.33
N THR A 107 -1.37 -12.13 10.37
CA THR A 107 -0.93 -10.72 10.35
C THR A 107 0.57 -10.59 10.17
N MET A 108 1.35 -11.44 10.84
CA MET A 108 2.81 -11.44 10.68
C MET A 108 3.23 -11.90 9.29
N MET A 109 2.61 -12.94 8.76
CA MET A 109 2.88 -13.46 7.41
C MET A 109 2.58 -12.39 6.34
N GLU A 110 1.41 -11.78 6.39
CA GLU A 110 0.99 -10.71 5.48
C GLU A 110 1.93 -9.50 5.57
N THR A 111 2.35 -9.12 6.78
CA THR A 111 3.26 -8.01 6.99
C THR A 111 4.66 -8.30 6.42
N ILE A 112 5.20 -9.50 6.64
CA ILE A 112 6.49 -9.91 6.07
C ILE A 112 6.41 -9.94 4.54
N LEU A 113 5.36 -10.55 3.99
CA LEU A 113 5.15 -10.64 2.55
C LEU A 113 5.04 -9.25 1.91
N GLY A 114 4.20 -8.37 2.46
CA GLY A 114 4.00 -7.01 1.96
C GLY A 114 5.25 -6.16 2.03
N THR A 115 5.95 -6.22 3.17
CA THR A 115 7.21 -5.47 3.36
C THR A 115 8.30 -5.98 2.42
N THR A 116 8.44 -7.29 2.28
CA THR A 116 9.41 -7.89 1.35
C THR A 116 9.12 -7.50 -0.09
N GLY A 117 7.85 -7.61 -0.52
CA GLY A 117 7.43 -7.18 -1.84
C GLY A 117 7.72 -5.70 -2.10
N ALA A 118 7.43 -4.83 -1.12
CA ALA A 118 7.73 -3.41 -1.24
C ALA A 118 9.23 -3.13 -1.33
N ILE A 119 10.08 -3.82 -0.56
CA ILE A 119 11.54 -3.69 -0.65
C ILE A 119 12.02 -4.07 -2.06
N VAL A 120 11.53 -5.19 -2.60
CA VAL A 120 11.85 -5.60 -3.98
C VAL A 120 11.40 -4.53 -4.99
N GLY A 121 10.20 -3.99 -4.85
CA GLY A 121 9.70 -2.90 -5.69
C GLY A 121 10.56 -1.64 -5.60
N MET A 122 10.98 -1.24 -4.39
CA MET A 122 11.87 -0.09 -4.16
C MET A 122 13.24 -0.29 -4.81
N ILE A 123 13.84 -1.48 -4.66
CA ILE A 123 15.11 -1.82 -5.30
C ILE A 123 14.97 -1.80 -6.83
N ALA A 124 13.92 -2.42 -7.36
CA ALA A 124 13.66 -2.41 -8.80
C ALA A 124 13.48 -0.98 -9.32
N PHE A 125 12.72 -0.15 -8.63
CA PHE A 125 12.54 1.27 -8.99
C PHE A 125 13.88 2.00 -9.04
N GLN A 126 14.74 1.81 -8.05
CA GLN A 126 16.06 2.44 -7.96
C GLN A 126 17.01 2.00 -9.08
N LEU A 127 16.94 0.72 -9.49
CA LEU A 127 17.76 0.20 -10.59
C LEU A 127 17.29 0.67 -11.97
N LEU A 128 16.06 1.16 -12.08
CA LEU A 128 15.43 1.65 -13.31
C LEU A 128 15.45 3.18 -13.42
N SER A 129 16.00 3.87 -12.40
CA SER A 129 16.06 5.34 -12.31
C SER A 129 17.21 5.95 -13.08
#